data_48b0f8f872375a92a088b27a75927ba5
#
_entry.id   48b0f8f872375a92a088b27a75927ba5
#
_cell.length_a   1.000
_cell.length_b   1.000
_cell.length_c   1.000
_cell.angle_alpha   90.00
_cell.angle_beta   90.00
_cell.angle_gamma   90.00
#
_symmetry.space_group_name_H-M   'P 1'
#
loop_
_entity.id
_entity.type
_entity.pdbx_description
1 polymer ?
#
loop_
_entity_poly.entity_id
_entity_poly.type
_entity_poly.pdbx_seq_one_letter_code
_entity_poly.pdbx_strand_id
1 'polypeptide(L)'
;MPNTKPICYLICGFLGAGKTTYSKKLAKEKNAIHLNADEWCMKLFTKDEYEKNWEDCFLKTMDYLWQKADEYSNLQKSVIFDIGFWTKQSRTEAITKATKLGFTPIIYYIYAPDNILKERISKRQGAIAENNIKHFNETKKLFETPDKTENYLLIDTTPQKHH
;
A
#
# COMPACT_ATOMS: atom_id res chain seq x y z
N MET A 1 14.13 -25.05 -16.27
CA MET A 1 13.87 -24.08 -15.19
C MET A 1 12.38 -23.95 -15.02
N PRO A 2 11.85 -24.18 -13.82
CA PRO A 2 10.45 -23.88 -13.58
C PRO A 2 10.24 -22.38 -13.81
N ASN A 3 9.27 -22.06 -14.65
CA ASN A 3 8.88 -20.69 -14.92
C ASN A 3 8.09 -20.18 -13.73
N THR A 4 8.78 -19.61 -12.74
CA THR A 4 8.13 -19.06 -11.56
C THR A 4 7.43 -17.76 -11.94
N LYS A 5 6.12 -17.67 -11.67
CA LYS A 5 5.35 -16.44 -11.90
C LYS A 5 5.93 -15.29 -11.09
N PRO A 6 5.96 -14.08 -11.63
CA PRO A 6 6.33 -12.92 -10.85
C PRO A 6 5.34 -12.71 -9.69
N ILE A 7 5.80 -12.08 -8.63
CA ILE A 7 5.00 -11.85 -7.42
C ILE A 7 4.45 -10.43 -7.44
N CYS A 8 3.18 -10.30 -7.06
CA CYS A 8 2.54 -9.02 -6.76
C CYS A 8 2.39 -8.89 -5.24
N TYR A 9 3.23 -8.08 -4.63
CA TYR A 9 3.17 -7.78 -3.20
C TYR A 9 2.14 -6.69 -2.97
N LEU A 10 1.06 -7.00 -2.25
CA LEU A 10 -0.01 -6.08 -1.90
C LEU A 10 0.22 -5.58 -0.48
N ILE A 11 0.63 -4.33 -0.34
CA ILE A 11 0.98 -3.74 0.96
C ILE A 11 -0.28 -3.15 1.59
N CYS A 12 -0.75 -3.80 2.64
CA CYS A 12 -1.91 -3.43 3.42
C CYS A 12 -1.46 -2.82 4.76
N GLY A 13 -2.09 -1.74 5.19
CA GLY A 13 -1.80 -1.14 6.49
C GLY A 13 -2.39 0.26 6.62
N PHE A 14 -2.56 0.68 7.86
CA PHE A 14 -3.11 1.99 8.19
C PHE A 14 -2.06 3.11 8.09
N LEU A 15 -2.50 4.35 8.21
CA LEU A 15 -1.62 5.53 8.27
C LEU A 15 -0.59 5.38 9.38
N GLY A 16 0.66 5.66 9.11
CA GLY A 16 1.75 5.58 10.08
C GLY A 16 2.30 4.18 10.35
N ALA A 17 1.77 3.14 9.70
CA ALA A 17 2.24 1.76 9.91
C ALA A 17 3.66 1.49 9.38
N GLY A 18 4.20 2.34 8.50
CA GLY A 18 5.53 2.17 7.92
C GLY A 18 5.53 1.48 6.57
N LYS A 19 4.41 1.52 5.84
CA LYS A 19 4.24 0.85 4.54
C LYS A 19 5.32 1.25 3.52
N THR A 20 5.53 2.55 3.32
CA THR A 20 6.47 3.03 2.30
C THR A 20 7.92 2.69 2.64
N THR A 21 8.31 2.80 3.90
CA THR A 21 9.64 2.41 4.38
C THR A 21 9.88 0.92 4.15
N TYR A 22 8.91 0.09 4.51
CA TYR A 22 8.98 -1.35 4.30
C TYR A 22 8.99 -1.72 2.81
N SER A 23 8.14 -1.09 2.01
CA SER A 23 8.06 -1.32 0.56
C SER A 23 9.37 -1.01 -0.15
N LYS A 24 10.05 0.07 0.21
CA LYS A 24 11.37 0.42 -0.35
C LYS A 24 12.43 -0.62 -0.01
N LYS A 25 12.43 -1.12 1.21
CA LYS A 25 13.32 -2.21 1.63
C LYS A 25 13.01 -3.50 0.85
N LEU A 26 11.75 -3.89 0.79
CA LEU A 26 11.30 -5.08 0.07
C LEU A 26 11.64 -5.02 -1.42
N ALA A 27 11.50 -3.85 -2.04
CA ALA A 27 11.84 -3.62 -3.45
C ALA A 27 13.30 -3.96 -3.74
N LYS A 28 14.21 -3.56 -2.86
CA LYS A 28 15.64 -3.88 -2.96
C LYS A 28 15.91 -5.36 -2.74
N GLU A 29 15.33 -5.94 -1.70
CA GLU A 29 15.54 -7.35 -1.31
C GLU A 29 15.02 -8.31 -2.38
N LYS A 30 13.87 -8.02 -2.97
CA LYS A 30 13.19 -8.87 -3.95
C LYS A 30 13.43 -8.48 -5.40
N ASN A 31 14.20 -7.43 -5.66
CA ASN A 31 14.37 -6.86 -7.00
C ASN A 31 13.02 -6.61 -7.69
N ALA A 32 12.08 -6.01 -6.94
CA ALA A 32 10.72 -5.75 -7.36
C ALA A 32 10.50 -4.26 -7.65
N ILE A 33 9.56 -3.95 -8.52
CA ILE A 33 9.21 -2.57 -8.87
C ILE A 33 8.24 -2.00 -7.83
N HIS A 34 8.61 -0.90 -7.20
CA HIS A 34 7.78 -0.21 -6.21
C HIS A 34 6.78 0.72 -6.89
N LEU A 35 5.50 0.44 -6.71
CA LEU A 35 4.37 1.22 -7.23
C LEU A 35 3.63 1.86 -6.05
N ASN A 36 3.94 3.13 -5.77
CA ASN A 36 3.31 3.92 -4.72
C ASN A 36 2.25 4.85 -5.33
N ALA A 37 1.00 4.76 -4.84
CA ALA A 37 -0.10 5.52 -5.40
C ALA A 37 0.07 7.04 -5.20
N ASP A 38 0.54 7.47 -4.04
CA ASP A 38 0.72 8.90 -3.74
C ASP A 38 1.79 9.53 -4.65
N GLU A 39 2.92 8.87 -4.80
CA GLU A 39 3.99 9.36 -5.70
C GLU A 39 3.51 9.46 -7.15
N TRP A 40 2.79 8.46 -7.64
CA TRP A 40 2.29 8.45 -9.01
C TRP A 40 1.15 9.43 -9.23
N CYS A 41 0.27 9.61 -8.24
CA CYS A 41 -0.77 10.62 -8.30
C CYS A 41 -0.17 12.02 -8.46
N MET A 42 0.89 12.33 -7.72
CA MET A 42 1.61 13.61 -7.82
C MET A 42 2.37 13.80 -9.14
N LYS A 43 2.73 12.71 -9.81
CA LYS A 43 3.35 12.75 -11.15
C LYS A 43 2.33 12.93 -12.27
N LEU A 44 1.13 12.36 -12.11
CA LEU A 44 0.09 12.35 -13.14
C LEU A 44 -0.80 13.59 -13.10
N PHE A 45 -0.96 14.20 -11.93
CA PHE A 45 -1.89 15.33 -11.71
C PHE A 45 -1.20 16.49 -11.02
N THR A 46 -1.71 17.70 -11.29
CA THR A 46 -1.32 18.91 -10.57
C THR A 46 -1.96 18.91 -9.18
N LYS A 47 -1.43 19.73 -8.27
CA LYS A 47 -2.01 19.94 -6.95
C LYS A 47 -3.45 20.42 -7.04
N ASP A 48 -3.75 21.36 -7.95
CA ASP A 48 -5.10 21.90 -8.16
C ASP A 48 -6.09 20.85 -8.63
N GLU A 49 -5.68 19.98 -9.55
CA GLU A 49 -6.52 18.86 -10.01
C GLU A 49 -6.83 17.89 -8.85
N TYR A 50 -5.83 17.55 -8.07
CA TYR A 50 -5.97 16.67 -6.92
C TYR A 50 -6.88 17.26 -5.83
N GLU A 51 -6.71 18.54 -5.49
CA GLU A 51 -7.55 19.21 -4.48
C GLU A 51 -9.02 19.33 -4.92
N LYS A 52 -9.27 19.48 -6.22
CA LYS A 52 -10.63 19.56 -6.76
C LYS A 52 -11.37 18.23 -6.77
N ASN A 53 -10.68 17.14 -7.06
CA ASN A 53 -11.30 15.81 -7.14
C ASN A 53 -10.25 14.69 -6.89
N TRP A 54 -9.87 14.55 -5.63
CA TRP A 54 -8.85 13.56 -5.24
C TRP A 54 -9.27 12.11 -5.52
N GLU A 55 -10.57 11.80 -5.41
CA GLU A 55 -11.07 10.44 -5.67
C GLU A 55 -10.88 10.04 -7.14
N ASP A 56 -11.23 10.93 -8.05
CA ASP A 56 -11.05 10.71 -9.50
C ASP A 56 -9.55 10.57 -9.85
N CYS A 57 -8.72 11.45 -9.30
CA CYS A 57 -7.27 11.37 -9.47
C CYS A 57 -6.71 10.05 -8.96
N PHE A 58 -7.16 9.60 -7.80
CA PHE A 58 -6.75 8.33 -7.22
C PHE A 58 -7.16 7.13 -8.09
N LEU A 59 -8.43 7.09 -8.53
CA LEU A 59 -8.93 6.01 -9.38
C LEU A 59 -8.16 5.94 -10.71
N LYS A 60 -7.90 7.06 -11.35
CA LYS A 60 -7.09 7.13 -12.58
C LYS A 60 -5.64 6.69 -12.33
N THR A 61 -5.08 7.06 -11.19
CA THR A 61 -3.75 6.60 -10.80
C THR A 61 -3.73 5.07 -10.63
N MET A 62 -4.73 4.50 -9.98
CA MET A 62 -4.82 3.05 -9.82
C MET A 62 -4.94 2.32 -11.15
N ASP A 63 -5.75 2.83 -12.07
CA ASP A 63 -5.86 2.26 -13.43
C ASP A 63 -4.52 2.30 -14.15
N TYR A 64 -3.79 3.40 -14.06
CA TYR A 64 -2.45 3.53 -14.62
C TYR A 64 -1.46 2.54 -14.01
N LEU A 65 -1.47 2.39 -12.68
CA LEU A 65 -0.58 1.45 -11.99
C LEU A 65 -0.86 -0.02 -12.37
N TRP A 66 -2.12 -0.39 -12.57
CA TRP A 66 -2.47 -1.73 -13.05
C TRP A 66 -2.03 -1.96 -14.49
N GLN A 67 -2.09 -0.95 -15.36
CA GLN A 67 -1.52 -1.03 -16.72
C GLN A 67 0.00 -1.25 -16.66
N LYS A 68 0.69 -0.52 -15.79
CA LYS A 68 2.13 -0.71 -15.56
C LYS A 68 2.45 -2.11 -15.02
N ALA A 69 1.64 -2.60 -14.10
CA ALA A 69 1.80 -3.95 -13.57
C ALA A 69 1.69 -5.01 -14.68
N ASP A 70 0.74 -4.85 -15.61
CA ASP A 70 0.62 -5.75 -16.77
C ASP A 70 1.90 -5.76 -17.61
N GLU A 71 2.46 -4.59 -17.92
CA GLU A 71 3.73 -4.49 -18.63
C GLU A 71 4.86 -5.24 -17.89
N TYR A 72 4.95 -5.06 -16.56
CA TYR A 72 5.98 -5.72 -15.75
C TYR A 72 5.76 -7.24 -15.64
N SER A 73 4.51 -7.69 -15.57
CA SER A 73 4.20 -9.12 -15.60
C SER A 73 4.71 -9.79 -16.88
N ASN A 74 4.47 -9.15 -18.02
CA ASN A 74 4.96 -9.62 -19.32
C ASN A 74 6.49 -9.67 -19.39
N LEU A 75 7.18 -8.82 -18.62
CA LEU A 75 8.64 -8.82 -18.47
C LEU A 75 9.12 -9.76 -17.33
N GLN A 76 8.24 -10.54 -16.72
CA GLN A 76 8.52 -11.44 -15.60
C GLN A 76 9.13 -10.70 -14.38
N LYS A 77 8.73 -9.45 -14.17
CA LYS A 77 9.17 -8.64 -13.03
C LYS A 77 8.09 -8.58 -11.95
N SER A 78 8.50 -8.82 -10.71
CA SER A 78 7.64 -8.65 -9.54
C SER A 78 7.37 -7.18 -9.25
N VAL A 79 6.20 -6.88 -8.68
CA VAL A 79 5.77 -5.52 -8.34
C VAL A 79 5.31 -5.45 -6.88
N ILE A 80 5.41 -4.25 -6.31
CA ILE A 80 4.92 -3.94 -4.96
C ILE A 80 3.89 -2.83 -5.10
N PHE A 81 2.63 -3.12 -4.76
CA PHE A 81 1.58 -2.11 -4.66
C PHE A 81 1.55 -1.54 -3.24
N ASP A 82 2.13 -0.38 -3.06
CA ASP A 82 2.14 0.38 -1.81
C ASP A 82 0.95 1.35 -1.80
N ILE A 83 -0.23 0.81 -1.45
CA ILE A 83 -1.52 1.50 -1.58
C ILE A 83 -2.21 1.65 -0.22
N GLY A 84 -2.14 0.63 0.63
CA GLY A 84 -2.83 0.56 1.91
C GLY A 84 -3.93 -0.50 1.96
N PHE A 85 -4.73 -0.66 0.92
CA PHE A 85 -5.79 -1.69 0.81
C PHE A 85 -6.64 -1.83 2.08
N TRP A 86 -7.34 -0.77 2.45
CA TRP A 86 -8.01 -0.65 3.76
C TRP A 86 -9.21 -1.56 3.94
N THR A 87 -9.87 -1.97 2.86
CA THR A 87 -11.05 -2.82 2.95
C THR A 87 -10.76 -4.24 2.46
N LYS A 88 -11.47 -5.21 3.00
CA LYS A 88 -11.42 -6.59 2.52
C LYS A 88 -11.78 -6.69 1.04
N GLN A 89 -12.77 -5.91 0.60
CA GLN A 89 -13.14 -5.83 -0.81
C GLN A 89 -11.97 -5.38 -1.68
N SER A 90 -11.28 -4.30 -1.32
CA SER A 90 -10.14 -3.79 -2.10
C SER A 90 -9.01 -4.82 -2.21
N ARG A 91 -8.75 -5.58 -1.14
CA ARG A 91 -7.76 -6.66 -1.14
C ARG A 91 -8.17 -7.81 -2.05
N THR A 92 -9.43 -8.24 -1.96
CA THR A 92 -9.98 -9.31 -2.81
C THR A 92 -9.93 -8.95 -4.29
N GLU A 93 -10.33 -7.73 -4.63
CA GLU A 93 -10.26 -7.21 -6.01
C GLU A 93 -8.83 -7.15 -6.53
N ALA A 94 -7.88 -6.70 -5.70
CA ALA A 94 -6.47 -6.65 -6.07
C ALA A 94 -5.87 -8.04 -6.31
N ILE A 95 -6.22 -9.02 -5.47
CA ILE A 95 -5.82 -10.42 -5.67
C ILE A 95 -6.33 -10.94 -7.01
N THR A 96 -7.61 -10.68 -7.31
CA THR A 96 -8.24 -11.11 -8.56
C THR A 96 -7.54 -10.49 -9.78
N LYS A 97 -7.29 -9.18 -9.75
CA LYS A 97 -6.58 -8.47 -10.83
C LYS A 97 -5.15 -8.99 -11.01
N ALA A 98 -4.39 -9.10 -9.94
CA ALA A 98 -3.02 -9.60 -10.00
C ALA A 98 -2.94 -11.01 -10.58
N THR A 99 -3.86 -11.90 -10.16
CA THR A 99 -3.95 -13.26 -10.68
C THR A 99 -4.24 -13.28 -12.18
N LYS A 100 -5.18 -12.47 -12.64
CA LYS A 100 -5.51 -12.34 -14.08
C LYS A 100 -4.32 -11.85 -14.91
N LEU A 101 -3.49 -10.98 -14.35
CA LEU A 101 -2.30 -10.46 -15.01
C LEU A 101 -1.10 -11.43 -14.96
N GLY A 102 -1.25 -12.60 -14.38
CA GLY A 102 -0.21 -13.62 -14.34
C GLY A 102 0.71 -13.59 -13.14
N PHE A 103 0.42 -12.76 -12.14
CA PHE A 103 1.17 -12.74 -10.88
C PHE A 103 0.72 -13.82 -9.90
N THR A 104 1.60 -14.12 -8.95
CA THR A 104 1.23 -14.72 -7.67
C THR A 104 1.03 -13.59 -6.66
N PRO A 105 -0.20 -13.27 -6.22
CA PRO A 105 -0.44 -12.20 -5.26
C PRO A 105 -0.13 -12.64 -3.82
N ILE A 106 0.49 -11.76 -3.05
CA ILE A 106 0.76 -11.97 -1.61
C ILE A 106 0.40 -10.70 -0.86
N ILE A 107 -0.46 -10.79 0.16
CA ILE A 107 -0.76 -9.67 1.04
C ILE A 107 0.29 -9.61 2.15
N TYR A 108 0.90 -8.43 2.32
CA TYR A 108 1.72 -8.09 3.47
C TYR A 108 0.96 -7.07 4.32
N TYR A 109 0.55 -7.49 5.51
CA TYR A 109 -0.10 -6.60 6.47
C TYR A 109 0.93 -5.95 7.37
N ILE A 110 1.17 -4.66 7.12
CA ILE A 110 2.10 -3.83 7.89
C ILE A 110 1.35 -3.27 9.09
N TYR A 111 1.79 -3.66 10.28
CA TYR A 111 1.12 -3.38 11.54
C TYR A 111 2.00 -2.60 12.51
N ALA A 112 1.39 -1.72 13.24
CA ALA A 112 1.89 -1.17 14.51
C ALA A 112 0.68 -0.84 15.40
N PRO A 113 0.84 -0.86 16.73
CA PRO A 113 -0.25 -0.51 17.63
C PRO A 113 -0.61 0.99 17.55
N ASP A 114 -1.83 1.34 17.93
CA ASP A 114 -2.38 2.68 17.74
C ASP A 114 -1.53 3.79 18.37
N ASN A 115 -0.91 3.55 19.53
CA ASN A 115 -0.01 4.54 20.14
C ASN A 115 1.21 4.84 19.26
N ILE A 116 1.75 3.85 18.58
CA ILE A 116 2.88 4.01 17.66
C ILE A 116 2.43 4.70 16.37
N LEU A 117 1.24 4.32 15.85
CA LEU A 117 0.68 4.99 14.68
C LEU A 117 0.48 6.48 14.94
N LYS A 118 -0.13 6.84 16.07
CA LYS A 118 -0.36 8.23 16.48
C LYS A 118 0.95 9.00 16.64
N GLU A 119 1.95 8.41 17.27
CA GLU A 119 3.28 9.01 17.42
C GLU A 119 3.91 9.30 16.07
N ARG A 120 3.89 8.34 15.14
CA ARG A 120 4.47 8.51 13.80
C ARG A 120 3.73 9.56 12.97
N ILE A 121 2.40 9.59 13.05
CA ILE A 121 1.59 10.60 12.35
C ILE A 121 1.88 11.99 12.93
N SER A 122 2.00 12.13 14.27
CA SER A 122 2.27 13.41 14.92
C SER A 122 3.64 14.00 14.56
N LYS A 123 4.61 13.17 14.21
CA LYS A 123 5.93 13.62 13.75
C LYS A 123 5.94 14.15 12.31
N ARG A 124 4.89 13.89 11.53
CA ARG A 124 4.74 14.45 10.19
C ARG A 124 4.30 15.91 10.32
N GLN A 125 4.78 16.77 9.41
CA GLN A 125 4.44 18.20 9.43
C GLN A 125 3.34 18.53 8.42
N GLY A 126 2.56 19.59 8.70
CA GLY A 126 1.59 20.17 7.80
C GLY A 126 0.14 19.86 8.15
N ALA A 127 -0.79 20.53 7.46
CA ALA A 127 -2.21 20.47 7.70
C ALA A 127 -2.82 19.07 7.56
N ILE A 128 -2.31 18.26 6.64
CA ILE A 128 -2.77 16.88 6.44
C ILE A 128 -2.44 16.01 7.66
N ALA A 129 -1.23 16.15 8.21
CA ALA A 129 -0.82 15.41 9.42
C ALA A 129 -1.65 15.82 10.64
N GLU A 130 -1.90 17.11 10.83
CA GLU A 130 -2.75 17.64 11.90
C GLU A 130 -4.18 17.11 11.80
N ASN A 131 -4.75 17.10 10.60
CA ASN A 131 -6.07 16.56 10.33
C ASN A 131 -6.14 15.05 10.62
N ASN A 132 -5.11 14.30 10.22
CA ASN A 132 -5.02 12.85 10.47
C ASN A 132 -4.98 12.52 11.97
N ILE A 133 -4.28 13.30 12.76
CA ILE A 133 -4.26 13.14 14.24
C ILE A 133 -5.62 13.47 14.86
N LYS A 134 -6.21 14.59 14.45
CA LYS A 134 -7.53 15.04 14.97
C LYS A 134 -8.62 14.00 14.72
N HIS A 135 -8.62 13.35 13.56
CA HIS A 135 -9.65 12.40 13.14
C HIS A 135 -9.19 10.95 13.19
N PHE A 136 -8.12 10.64 13.92
CA PHE A 136 -7.53 9.30 13.96
C PHE A 136 -8.55 8.19 14.25
N ASN A 137 -9.32 8.33 15.32
CA ASN A 137 -10.25 7.28 15.75
C ASN A 137 -11.38 7.05 14.75
N GLU A 138 -11.87 8.11 14.12
CA GLU A 138 -12.91 8.02 13.08
C GLU A 138 -12.37 7.36 11.81
N THR A 139 -11.19 7.79 11.37
CA THR A 139 -10.53 7.26 10.17
C THR A 139 -10.10 5.81 10.38
N LYS A 140 -9.65 5.46 11.59
CA LYS A 140 -9.24 4.07 11.91
C LYS A 140 -10.39 3.07 11.76
N LYS A 141 -11.63 3.50 11.99
CA LYS A 141 -12.84 2.66 11.81
C LYS A 141 -13.07 2.27 10.34
N LEU A 142 -12.51 3.02 9.39
CA LEU A 142 -12.60 2.71 7.96
C LEU A 142 -11.61 1.63 7.53
N PHE A 143 -10.63 1.33 8.38
CA PHE A 143 -9.65 0.29 8.13
C PHE A 143 -10.15 -1.07 8.63
N GLU A 144 -10.39 -1.97 7.70
CA GLU A 144 -10.76 -3.35 7.98
C GLU A 144 -9.50 -4.21 8.10
N THR A 145 -9.15 -4.57 9.34
CA THR A 145 -7.99 -5.44 9.60
C THR A 145 -8.16 -6.76 8.85
N PRO A 146 -7.13 -7.25 8.13
CA PRO A 146 -7.19 -8.58 7.53
C PRO A 146 -7.58 -9.66 8.54
N ASP A 147 -8.51 -10.51 8.16
CA ASP A 147 -9.06 -11.56 9.02
C ASP A 147 -8.52 -12.96 8.70
N LYS A 148 -8.91 -13.93 9.50
CA LYS A 148 -8.45 -15.33 9.36
C LYS A 148 -8.80 -16.00 8.04
N THR A 149 -9.78 -15.47 7.28
CA THR A 149 -10.17 -16.00 5.97
C THR A 149 -9.27 -15.50 4.86
N GLU A 150 -8.47 -14.47 5.13
CA GLU A 150 -7.51 -13.90 4.20
C GLU A 150 -6.12 -14.51 4.44
N ASN A 151 -5.42 -14.84 3.37
CA ASN A 151 -4.05 -15.32 3.45
C ASN A 151 -3.08 -14.14 3.38
N TYR A 152 -2.47 -13.78 4.50
CA TYR A 152 -1.53 -12.65 4.58
C TYR A 152 -0.32 -12.96 5.48
N LEU A 153 0.76 -12.24 5.25
CA LEU A 153 1.92 -12.19 6.14
C LEU A 153 1.83 -10.94 7.02
N LEU A 154 1.94 -11.14 8.33
CA LEU A 154 1.98 -10.03 9.29
C LEU A 154 3.41 -9.51 9.42
N ILE A 155 3.58 -8.21 9.20
CA ILE A 155 4.84 -7.50 9.41
C ILE A 155 4.63 -6.48 10.53
N ASP A 156 5.15 -6.78 11.70
CA ASP A 156 5.09 -5.89 12.86
C ASP A 156 6.25 -4.89 12.81
N THR A 157 5.92 -3.61 12.67
CA THR A 157 6.90 -2.52 12.62
C THR A 157 7.07 -1.78 13.95
N THR A 158 6.50 -2.34 15.02
CA THR A 158 6.69 -1.76 16.36
C THR A 158 8.18 -1.68 16.69
N PRO A 159 8.68 -0.49 17.11
CA PRO A 159 10.09 -0.37 17.48
C PRO A 159 10.42 -1.34 18.63
N GLN A 160 11.51 -2.12 18.46
CA GLN A 160 12.00 -2.95 19.55
C GLN A 160 12.62 -2.06 20.63
N LYS A 161 12.23 -2.29 21.89
CA LYS A 161 12.91 -1.65 23.01
C LYS A 161 14.27 -2.34 23.16
N HIS A 162 15.33 -1.60 22.89
CA HIS A 162 16.67 -2.05 23.27
C HIS A 162 16.79 -1.92 24.80
N HIS A 163 16.99 -3.03 25.48
CA HIS A 163 17.32 -3.04 26.90
C HIS A 163 18.82 -2.87 27.09
#